data_d9dd507eaa9c524a305634fcf7fe9a7a
#
_entry.id   d9dd507eaa9c524a305634fcf7fe9a7a
#
_cell.length_a   1.000
_cell.length_b   1.000
_cell.length_c   1.000
_cell.angle_alpha   90.00
_cell.angle_beta   90.00
_cell.angle_gamma   90.00
#
_symmetry.space_group_name_H-M   'P 1'
#
loop_
_entity.id
_entity.type
_entity.pdbx_description
1 polymer ?
#
loop_
_entity_poly.entity_id
_entity_poly.type
_entity_poly.pdbx_seq_one_letter_code
_entity_poly.pdbx_strand_id
1 'polypeptide(L)'
;MPPTALHRIHSILKHAVAMRDADIDMVCNQAEALLADETFTQAPQLAACVGSDGWLPIASLLNYSPLGQTVWPFGGVGVVADCLNTRGSTVIELSGDNSCVRRMPLRVQ
;
A
#
# COMPACT_ATOMS: atom_id res chain seq x y z
N MET A 1 -28.48 14.83 8.97
CA MET A 1 -27.07 14.45 9.10
C MET A 1 -26.20 15.69 9.09
N PRO A 2 -25.30 15.82 10.04
CA PRO A 2 -24.42 16.99 10.05
C PRO A 2 -23.57 17.05 8.79
N PRO A 3 -23.44 18.25 8.15
CA PRO A 3 -22.64 18.36 6.92
C PRO A 3 -21.21 17.91 7.09
N THR A 4 -20.62 18.14 8.25
CA THR A 4 -19.24 17.75 8.54
C THR A 4 -19.03 16.23 8.52
N ALA A 5 -19.94 15.47 9.12
CA ALA A 5 -19.85 14.03 9.13
C ALA A 5 -20.03 13.46 7.72
N LEU A 6 -21.00 13.99 6.99
CA LEU A 6 -21.25 13.60 5.61
C LEU A 6 -20.02 13.92 4.74
N HIS A 7 -19.43 15.09 4.95
CA HIS A 7 -18.27 15.53 4.20
C HIS A 7 -17.06 14.61 4.46
N ARG A 8 -16.85 14.21 5.71
CA ARG A 8 -15.76 13.30 6.06
C ARG A 8 -15.94 11.92 5.45
N ILE A 9 -17.16 11.39 5.50
CA ILE A 9 -17.48 10.11 4.87
C ILE A 9 -17.24 10.22 3.37
N HIS A 10 -17.68 11.31 2.76
CA HIS A 10 -17.53 11.52 1.33
C HIS A 10 -16.04 11.61 0.95
N SER A 11 -15.23 12.27 1.76
CA SER A 11 -13.79 12.40 1.53
C SER A 11 -13.09 11.03 1.63
N ILE A 12 -13.46 10.20 2.59
CA ILE A 12 -12.92 8.86 2.75
C ILE A 12 -13.35 7.98 1.58
N LEU A 13 -14.63 8.02 1.22
CA LEU A 13 -15.19 7.21 0.15
C LEU A 13 -14.77 7.69 -1.24
N LYS A 14 -14.21 8.88 -1.34
CA LYS A 14 -13.79 9.42 -2.62
C LYS A 14 -12.81 8.48 -3.34
N HIS A 15 -11.83 7.94 -2.62
CA HIS A 15 -10.90 6.98 -3.19
C HIS A 15 -11.61 5.67 -3.49
N ALA A 16 -12.43 5.18 -2.57
CA ALA A 16 -13.17 3.93 -2.75
C ALA A 16 -14.14 4.00 -3.92
N VAL A 17 -14.80 5.15 -4.11
CA VAL A 17 -15.74 5.35 -5.22
C VAL A 17 -14.99 5.47 -6.54
N ALA A 18 -13.84 6.14 -6.56
CA ALA A 18 -13.04 6.32 -7.77
C ALA A 18 -12.32 5.04 -8.19
N MET A 19 -12.09 4.11 -7.25
CA MET A 19 -11.36 2.87 -7.51
C MET A 19 -12.33 1.70 -7.54
N ARG A 20 -12.24 0.93 -8.61
CA ARG A 20 -12.97 -0.34 -8.72
C ARG A 20 -12.25 -1.42 -7.93
N ASP A 21 -12.94 -2.51 -7.63
CA ASP A 21 -12.33 -3.66 -6.95
C ASP A 21 -11.09 -4.15 -7.69
N ALA A 22 -11.14 -4.14 -9.03
CA ALA A 22 -9.99 -4.52 -9.86
C ALA A 22 -8.80 -3.59 -9.65
N ASP A 23 -9.04 -2.29 -9.46
CA ASP A 23 -7.97 -1.34 -9.18
C ASP A 23 -7.36 -1.56 -7.80
N ILE A 24 -8.20 -1.84 -6.81
CA ILE A 24 -7.75 -2.14 -5.45
C ILE A 24 -6.89 -3.40 -5.45
N ASP A 25 -7.34 -4.45 -6.13
CA ASP A 25 -6.56 -5.68 -6.28
C ASP A 25 -5.22 -5.41 -6.97
N MET A 26 -5.23 -4.60 -8.01
CA MET A 26 -4.00 -4.27 -8.74
C MET A 26 -2.99 -3.56 -7.84
N VAL A 27 -3.44 -2.57 -7.07
CA VAL A 27 -2.56 -1.86 -6.13
C VAL A 27 -1.98 -2.82 -5.11
N CYS A 28 -2.81 -3.66 -4.51
CA CYS A 28 -2.35 -4.62 -3.52
C CYS A 28 -1.36 -5.63 -4.12
N ASN A 29 -1.67 -6.16 -5.31
CA ASN A 29 -0.80 -7.14 -5.99
C ASN A 29 0.54 -6.53 -6.35
N GLN A 30 0.54 -5.28 -6.83
CA GLN A 30 1.78 -4.59 -7.18
C GLN A 30 2.63 -4.29 -5.95
N ALA A 31 1.98 -3.91 -4.83
CA ALA A 31 2.69 -3.69 -3.58
C ALA A 31 3.29 -5.00 -3.06
N GLU A 32 2.54 -6.09 -3.13
CA GLU A 32 3.03 -7.41 -2.71
C GLU A 32 4.23 -7.85 -3.55
N ALA A 33 4.19 -7.60 -4.84
CA ALA A 33 5.31 -7.93 -5.74
C ALA A 33 6.57 -7.17 -5.38
N LEU A 34 6.45 -5.90 -4.97
CA LEU A 34 7.60 -5.09 -4.57
C LEU A 34 8.25 -5.58 -3.28
N LEU A 35 7.52 -6.29 -2.44
CA LEU A 35 8.05 -6.85 -1.19
C LEU A 35 8.55 -8.28 -1.33
N ALA A 36 8.51 -8.84 -2.55
CA ALA A 36 9.06 -10.18 -2.80
C ALA A 36 10.59 -10.16 -2.74
N ASP A 37 11.18 -11.26 -2.30
CA ASP A 37 12.64 -11.40 -2.19
C ASP A 37 13.34 -11.10 -3.51
N GLU A 38 12.75 -11.55 -4.61
CA GLU A 38 13.30 -11.33 -5.95
C GLU A 38 13.43 -9.85 -6.27
N THR A 39 12.41 -9.07 -5.88
CA THR A 39 12.41 -7.62 -6.09
C THR A 39 13.53 -6.97 -5.29
N PHE A 40 13.70 -7.34 -4.04
CA PHE A 40 14.78 -6.80 -3.21
C PHE A 40 16.16 -7.13 -3.78
N THR A 41 16.33 -8.31 -4.37
CA THR A 41 17.57 -8.70 -5.01
C THR A 41 17.86 -7.82 -6.23
N GLN A 42 16.84 -7.49 -7.00
CA GLN A 42 16.96 -6.71 -8.23
C GLN A 42 16.93 -5.20 -7.98
N ALA A 43 16.41 -4.77 -6.84
CA ALA A 43 16.28 -3.36 -6.49
C ALA A 43 16.94 -3.08 -5.14
N PRO A 44 18.27 -3.04 -5.09
CA PRO A 44 18.98 -2.84 -3.82
C PRO A 44 18.66 -1.48 -3.18
N GLN A 45 18.27 -0.50 -3.96
CA GLN A 45 17.87 0.81 -3.45
C GLN A 45 16.59 0.71 -2.62
N LEU A 46 15.67 -0.17 -3.03
CA LEU A 46 14.45 -0.42 -2.28
C LEU A 46 14.77 -1.16 -0.98
N ALA A 47 15.62 -2.17 -1.05
CA ALA A 47 16.06 -2.91 0.11
C ALA A 47 16.75 -1.99 1.14
N ALA A 48 17.49 -0.98 0.67
CA ALA A 48 18.15 -0.01 1.54
C ALA A 48 17.17 0.88 2.31
N CYS A 49 15.92 0.99 1.85
CA CYS A 49 14.88 1.77 2.53
C CYS A 49 14.25 1.02 3.70
N VAL A 50 14.48 -0.29 3.81
CA VAL A 50 13.93 -1.10 4.90
C VAL A 50 14.67 -0.75 6.19
N GLY A 51 13.92 -0.40 7.23
CA GLY A 51 14.49 -0.11 8.54
C GLY A 51 15.01 -1.36 9.24
N SER A 52 15.72 -1.15 10.35
CA SER A 52 16.25 -2.25 11.15
C SER A 52 15.18 -3.16 11.72
N ASP A 53 13.96 -2.65 11.84
CA ASP A 53 12.79 -3.39 12.32
C ASP A 53 11.99 -4.05 11.19
N GLY A 54 12.46 -3.96 9.96
CA GLY A 54 11.82 -4.54 8.80
C GLY A 54 10.75 -3.67 8.14
N TRP A 55 10.46 -2.50 8.68
CA TRP A 55 9.45 -1.60 8.13
C TRP A 55 10.01 -0.80 6.96
N LEU A 56 9.19 -0.67 5.91
CA LEU A 56 9.53 0.05 4.69
C LEU A 56 8.49 1.14 4.48
N PRO A 57 8.92 2.43 4.33
CA PRO A 57 7.96 3.49 4.06
C PRO A 57 7.21 3.23 2.74
N ILE A 58 5.89 3.39 2.77
CA ILE A 58 5.06 3.25 1.56
C ILE A 58 5.52 4.24 0.50
N ALA A 59 5.93 5.44 0.90
CA ALA A 59 6.43 6.44 -0.03
C ALA A 59 7.57 5.92 -0.90
N SER A 60 8.41 5.03 -0.36
CA SER A 60 9.51 4.43 -1.12
C SER A 60 9.00 3.51 -2.22
N LEU A 61 7.88 2.84 -2.00
CA LEU A 61 7.27 1.95 -3.01
C LEU A 61 6.74 2.75 -4.21
N LEU A 62 6.29 3.98 -3.98
CA LEU A 62 5.70 4.80 -5.04
C LEU A 62 6.71 5.30 -6.05
N ASN A 63 7.99 5.18 -5.75
CA ASN A 63 9.06 5.50 -6.70
C ASN A 63 9.27 4.40 -7.73
N TYR A 64 8.61 3.26 -7.59
CA TYR A 64 8.77 2.10 -8.46
C TYR A 64 7.54 1.87 -9.30
N SER A 65 7.74 1.75 -10.62
CA SER A 65 6.71 1.32 -11.55
C SER A 65 6.45 -0.17 -11.39
N PRO A 66 5.23 -0.64 -11.59
CA PRO A 66 4.06 0.12 -12.01
C PRO A 66 3.24 0.72 -10.86
N LEU A 67 3.58 0.42 -9.59
CA LEU A 67 2.75 0.83 -8.45
C LEU A 67 2.55 2.35 -8.41
N GLY A 68 3.63 3.13 -8.53
CA GLY A 68 3.54 4.58 -8.52
C GLY A 68 2.58 5.09 -9.58
N GLN A 69 2.71 4.59 -10.79
CA GLN A 69 1.85 5.01 -11.91
C GLN A 69 0.38 4.63 -11.69
N THR A 70 0.14 3.48 -11.08
CA THR A 70 -1.21 3.02 -10.80
C THR A 70 -1.87 3.88 -9.72
N VAL A 71 -1.11 4.28 -8.71
CA VAL A 71 -1.61 4.95 -7.52
C VAL A 71 -1.78 6.46 -7.72
N TRP A 72 -0.84 7.12 -8.41
CA TRP A 72 -0.82 8.58 -8.51
C TRP A 72 -2.12 9.20 -9.02
N PRO A 73 -2.85 8.61 -9.99
CA PRO A 73 -4.13 9.17 -10.40
C PRO A 73 -5.19 9.24 -9.29
N PHE A 74 -5.06 8.39 -8.28
CA PHE A 74 -6.00 8.32 -7.17
C PHE A 74 -5.50 9.04 -5.91
N GLY A 75 -4.21 9.30 -5.83
CA GLY A 75 -3.62 9.95 -4.66
C GLY A 75 -2.17 9.50 -4.46
N GLY A 76 -1.79 9.24 -3.24
CA GLY A 76 -0.42 8.84 -2.90
C GLY A 76 -0.38 7.72 -1.87
N VAL A 77 0.45 7.92 -0.85
CA VAL A 77 0.67 6.90 0.21
C VAL A 77 -0.64 6.41 0.82
N GLY A 78 -1.57 7.31 1.10
CA GLY A 78 -2.84 6.94 1.71
C GLY A 78 -3.67 5.98 0.86
N VAL A 79 -3.56 6.04 -0.46
CA VAL A 79 -4.28 5.14 -1.35
C VAL A 79 -3.79 3.71 -1.17
N VAL A 80 -2.49 3.51 -1.07
CA VAL A 80 -1.92 2.17 -0.85
C VAL A 80 -2.41 1.59 0.47
N ALA A 81 -2.35 2.40 1.53
CA ALA A 81 -2.83 1.98 2.85
C ALA A 81 -4.32 1.62 2.82
N ASP A 82 -5.14 2.47 2.17
CA ASP A 82 -6.57 2.22 2.06
C ASP A 82 -6.87 0.93 1.29
N CYS A 83 -6.16 0.68 0.21
CA CYS A 83 -6.32 -0.55 -0.57
C CYS A 83 -5.97 -1.78 0.26
N LEU A 84 -4.86 -1.72 0.99
CA LEU A 84 -4.43 -2.83 1.84
C LEU A 84 -5.43 -3.08 2.98
N ASN A 85 -5.99 -2.01 3.55
CA ASN A 85 -7.01 -2.15 4.60
C ASN A 85 -8.33 -2.69 4.04
N THR A 86 -8.68 -2.31 2.83
CA THR A 86 -9.96 -2.69 2.21
C THR A 86 -9.96 -4.15 1.79
N ARG A 87 -8.94 -4.57 1.05
CA ARG A 87 -8.85 -5.95 0.57
C ARG A 87 -8.24 -6.87 1.62
N GLY A 88 -7.27 -6.37 2.35
CA GLY A 88 -6.41 -7.17 3.20
C GLY A 88 -5.29 -7.83 2.41
N SER A 89 -4.28 -8.29 3.11
CA SER A 89 -3.14 -8.98 2.51
C SER A 89 -2.63 -10.05 3.46
N THR A 90 -2.25 -11.20 2.91
CA THR A 90 -1.58 -12.26 3.65
C THR A 90 -0.06 -12.16 3.55
N VAL A 91 0.42 -11.21 2.75
CA VAL A 91 1.85 -11.00 2.47
C VAL A 91 2.40 -9.77 3.17
N ILE A 92 1.58 -8.72 3.27
CA ILE A 92 1.99 -7.40 3.77
C ILE A 92 1.31 -7.10 5.08
N GLU A 93 2.07 -6.64 6.04
CA GLU A 93 1.59 -6.04 7.27
C GLU A 93 1.70 -4.52 7.15
N LEU A 94 0.65 -3.81 7.52
CA LEU A 94 0.61 -2.36 7.51
C LEU A 94 0.88 -1.84 8.92
N SER A 95 1.70 -0.79 9.04
CA SER A 95 1.99 -0.19 10.34
C SER A 95 0.75 0.49 10.92
N GLY A 96 0.75 0.68 12.26
CA GLY A 96 -0.39 1.26 12.95
C GLY A 96 -0.75 2.67 12.49
N ASP A 97 0.22 3.43 11.99
CA ASP A 97 -0.01 4.78 11.46
C ASP A 97 -0.24 4.82 9.95
N ASN A 98 -0.29 3.64 9.31
CA ASN A 98 -0.53 3.49 7.87
C ASN A 98 0.56 4.11 6.99
N SER A 99 1.74 4.35 7.52
CA SER A 99 2.84 4.98 6.75
C SER A 99 3.86 4.00 6.22
N CYS A 100 3.94 2.81 6.80
CA CYS A 100 4.93 1.80 6.47
C CYS A 100 4.29 0.44 6.26
N VAL A 101 5.01 -0.40 5.52
CA VAL A 101 4.62 -1.79 5.30
C VAL A 101 5.77 -2.70 5.64
N ARG A 102 5.45 -3.94 5.94
CA ARG A 102 6.43 -4.97 6.25
C ARG A 102 5.93 -6.29 5.69
N ARG A 103 6.84 -7.09 5.16
CA ARG A 103 6.50 -8.43 4.72
C ARG A 103 6.17 -9.29 5.95
N MET A 104 5.03 -9.95 5.90
CA MET A 104 4.67 -10.87 6.97
C MET A 104 5.62 -12.06 6.98
N PRO A 105 6.03 -12.52 8.17
CA PRO A 105 6.87 -13.72 8.26
C PRO A 105 6.16 -14.92 7.65
N LEU A 106 6.91 -15.73 6.90
CA LEU A 106 6.39 -17.00 6.43
C LEU A 106 6.06 -17.88 7.63
N ARG A 107 4.84 -18.38 7.67
CA ARG A 107 4.47 -19.33 8.68
C ARG A 107 4.98 -20.69 8.25
N VAL A 108 5.94 -21.19 8.98
CA VAL A 108 6.40 -22.54 8.82
C VAL A 108 5.49 -23.44 9.63
N GLN A 109 4.83 -24.34 8.96
CA GLN A 109 4.00 -25.31 9.62
C GLN A 109 4.69 -26.67 9.65
#